data_7bcf632b719313b573c3a1818c4c4ffb
#
_entry.id   7bcf632b719313b573c3a1818c4c4ffb
#
_cell.length_a   1.000
_cell.length_b   1.000
_cell.length_c   1.000
_cell.angle_alpha   90.00
_cell.angle_beta   90.00
_cell.angle_gamma   90.00
#
_symmetry.space_group_name_H-M   'P 1'
#
loop_
_entity.id
_entity.type
_entity.pdbx_description
1 polymer ?
#
loop_
_entity_poly.entity_id
_entity_poly.type
_entity_poly.pdbx_seq_one_letter_code
_entity_poly.pdbx_strand_id
1 'polypeptide(L)'
;MREALRVLNALKEEGLIKDYAIGGAVAALRWTEPFFTQDLDVFVVVEVTQAELILLNPIYEYFQKRGYVWKGHWIVVEGVPIDIFPADSLETEAVEQAIEVEYEGIRTKVMTPEYLIALFLRAGREKDRVKVKMLLEQSHVDRGRLKEILEQYGLSERFGNIPEDDLNRV
;
A
#
# COMPACT_ATOMS: atom_id res chain seq x y z
N MET A 1 -5.20 -4.32 14.83
CA MET A 1 -4.00 -3.84 14.09
C MET A 1 -2.73 -4.59 14.50
N ARG A 2 -2.37 -4.60 15.77
CA ARG A 2 -1.12 -5.21 16.27
C ARG A 2 -0.90 -6.65 15.80
N GLU A 3 -1.91 -7.52 15.91
CA GLU A 3 -1.81 -8.92 15.46
C GLU A 3 -1.70 -9.03 13.93
N ALA A 4 -2.40 -8.19 13.19
CA ALA A 4 -2.27 -8.12 11.74
C ALA A 4 -0.81 -7.88 11.32
N LEU A 5 -0.12 -6.92 11.96
CA LEU A 5 1.29 -6.62 11.68
C LEU A 5 2.23 -7.78 12.08
N ARG A 6 1.95 -8.48 13.19
CA ARG A 6 2.72 -9.68 13.58
C ARG A 6 2.61 -10.79 12.55
N VAL A 7 1.40 -11.03 12.06
CA VAL A 7 1.15 -12.05 11.03
C VAL A 7 1.87 -11.70 9.73
N LEU A 8 1.86 -10.43 9.31
CA LEU A 8 2.58 -9.97 8.12
C LEU A 8 4.10 -10.14 8.28
N ASN A 9 4.66 -9.82 9.44
CA ASN A 9 6.07 -10.06 9.72
C ASN A 9 6.40 -11.56 9.70
N ALA A 10 5.53 -12.40 10.25
CA ALA A 10 5.72 -13.85 10.22
C ALA A 10 5.72 -14.42 8.79
N LEU A 11 4.89 -13.88 7.86
CA LEU A 11 4.95 -14.27 6.44
C LEU A 11 6.35 -14.02 5.84
N LYS A 12 6.97 -12.90 6.21
CA LYS A 12 8.33 -12.55 5.77
C LYS A 12 9.38 -13.45 6.43
N GLU A 13 9.28 -13.67 7.73
CA GLU A 13 10.21 -14.53 8.50
C GLU A 13 10.17 -15.98 8.04
N GLU A 14 8.99 -16.50 7.66
CA GLU A 14 8.81 -17.83 7.09
C GLU A 14 9.18 -17.93 5.60
N GLY A 15 9.57 -16.82 4.97
CA GLY A 15 10.00 -16.77 3.56
C GLY A 15 8.86 -16.90 2.55
N LEU A 16 7.61 -16.71 2.97
CA LEU A 16 6.43 -16.75 2.09
C LEU A 16 6.32 -15.49 1.23
N ILE A 17 6.89 -14.39 1.71
CA ILE A 17 7.07 -13.13 0.99
C ILE A 17 8.50 -12.63 1.19
N LYS A 18 9.04 -11.91 0.21
CA LYS A 18 10.36 -11.26 0.34
C LYS A 18 10.29 -10.03 1.23
N ASP A 19 9.29 -9.21 1.00
CA ASP A 19 9.05 -7.97 1.73
C ASP A 19 7.60 -7.53 1.57
N TYR A 20 7.19 -6.53 2.36
CA TYR A 20 5.88 -5.90 2.23
C TYR A 20 5.90 -4.45 2.69
N ALA A 21 4.90 -3.68 2.27
CA ALA A 21 4.59 -2.39 2.85
C ALA A 21 3.07 -2.19 2.95
N ILE A 22 2.67 -1.41 3.93
CA ILE A 22 1.31 -0.90 4.04
C ILE A 22 1.18 0.24 3.03
N GLY A 23 0.15 0.15 2.19
CA GLY A 23 -0.24 1.16 1.22
C GLY A 23 -1.63 1.70 1.49
N GLY A 24 -2.28 2.16 0.43
CA GLY A 24 -3.67 2.58 0.45
C GLY A 24 -4.03 3.65 1.46
N ALA A 25 -5.26 3.57 1.95
CA ALA A 25 -5.82 4.59 2.83
C ALA A 25 -5.17 4.60 4.22
N VAL A 26 -4.87 3.42 4.79
CA VAL A 26 -4.20 3.34 6.11
C VAL A 26 -2.81 3.96 6.07
N ALA A 27 -2.05 3.74 5.00
CA ALA A 27 -0.75 4.38 4.83
C ALA A 27 -0.86 5.91 4.73
N ALA A 28 -1.88 6.42 4.03
CA ALA A 28 -2.10 7.85 3.89
C ALA A 28 -2.37 8.55 5.23
N LEU A 29 -2.99 7.87 6.21
CA LEU A 29 -3.20 8.39 7.57
C LEU A 29 -1.89 8.74 8.32
N ARG A 30 -0.76 8.21 7.88
CA ARG A 30 0.56 8.57 8.44
C ARG A 30 0.98 9.99 8.04
N TRP A 31 0.44 10.48 6.95
CA TRP A 31 0.88 11.69 6.26
C TRP A 31 -0.16 12.80 6.24
N THR A 32 -1.41 12.48 6.57
CA THR A 32 -2.55 13.40 6.48
C THR A 32 -3.38 13.41 7.75
N GLU A 33 -4.33 14.33 7.83
CA GLU A 33 -5.37 14.29 8.85
C GLU A 33 -6.16 12.98 8.79
N PRO A 34 -6.69 12.51 9.94
CA PRO A 34 -7.46 11.28 10.00
C PRO A 34 -8.74 11.32 9.14
N PHE A 35 -8.97 10.26 8.38
CA PHE A 35 -10.22 10.00 7.67
C PHE A 35 -10.63 8.53 7.86
N PHE A 36 -11.88 8.23 7.49
CA PHE A 36 -12.41 6.88 7.68
C PHE A 36 -11.84 5.90 6.62
N THR A 37 -11.34 4.77 7.09
CA THR A 37 -10.95 3.63 6.26
C THR A 37 -11.32 2.33 6.97
N GLN A 38 -11.56 1.24 6.22
CA GLN A 38 -12.07 -0.02 6.75
C GLN A 38 -11.04 -1.15 6.69
N ASP A 39 -10.15 -1.12 5.75
CA ASP A 39 -9.25 -2.20 5.37
C ASP A 39 -7.79 -1.77 5.40
N LEU A 40 -6.92 -2.75 5.59
CA LEU A 40 -5.48 -2.60 5.55
C LEU A 40 -4.98 -3.12 4.21
N ASP A 41 -4.65 -2.21 3.29
CA ASP A 41 -4.03 -2.55 2.01
C ASP A 41 -2.56 -2.91 2.22
N VAL A 42 -2.17 -4.15 1.89
CA VAL A 42 -0.81 -4.67 2.05
C VAL A 42 -0.28 -5.12 0.71
N PHE A 43 0.81 -4.52 0.28
CA PHE A 43 1.50 -4.87 -0.95
C PHE A 43 2.68 -5.77 -0.62
N VAL A 44 2.67 -6.99 -1.18
CA VAL A 44 3.66 -8.01 -0.89
C VAL A 44 4.54 -8.29 -2.11
N VAL A 45 5.85 -8.31 -1.89
CA VAL A 45 6.83 -8.75 -2.89
C VAL A 45 7.03 -10.25 -2.72
N VAL A 46 6.70 -11.02 -3.75
CA VAL A 46 6.85 -12.47 -3.78
C VAL A 46 7.93 -12.87 -4.80
N GLU A 47 8.49 -14.08 -4.66
CA GLU A 47 9.37 -14.60 -5.70
C GLU A 47 8.57 -14.95 -6.96
N VAL A 48 8.98 -14.38 -8.10
CA VAL A 48 8.41 -14.73 -9.39
C VAL A 48 8.90 -16.13 -9.77
N THR A 49 8.06 -17.14 -9.58
CA THR A 49 8.24 -18.45 -10.18
C THR A 49 7.42 -18.52 -11.46
N GLN A 50 7.82 -19.37 -12.44
CA GLN A 50 7.24 -19.44 -13.79
C GLN A 50 5.72 -19.70 -13.89
N ALA A 51 4.99 -19.73 -12.80
CA ALA A 51 3.55 -19.92 -12.73
C ALA A 51 2.88 -18.73 -12.03
N GLU A 52 2.64 -17.64 -12.74
CA GLU A 52 2.06 -16.38 -12.25
C GLU A 52 0.71 -16.50 -11.50
N LEU A 53 -0.03 -17.58 -11.69
CA LEU A 53 -1.37 -17.81 -11.08
C LEU A 53 -1.34 -18.43 -9.68
N ILE A 54 -0.15 -18.80 -9.15
CA ILE A 54 -0.04 -19.59 -7.88
C ILE A 54 0.67 -18.79 -6.77
N LEU A 55 1.06 -17.55 -7.02
CA LEU A 55 1.93 -16.77 -6.12
C LEU A 55 1.33 -16.53 -4.72
N LEU A 56 0.03 -16.42 -4.59
CA LEU A 56 -0.64 -16.16 -3.31
C LEU A 56 -1.11 -17.43 -2.60
N ASN A 57 -1.10 -18.61 -3.25
CA ASN A 57 -1.59 -19.85 -2.63
C ASN A 57 -0.86 -20.18 -1.32
N PRO A 58 0.49 -20.08 -1.20
CA PRO A 58 1.16 -20.33 0.07
C PRO A 58 0.73 -19.38 1.18
N ILE A 59 0.43 -18.13 0.83
CA ILE A 59 -0.07 -17.12 1.76
C ILE A 59 -1.49 -17.49 2.21
N TYR A 60 -2.36 -17.90 1.28
CA TYR A 60 -3.72 -18.37 1.61
C TYR A 60 -3.71 -19.58 2.51
N GLU A 61 -2.87 -20.58 2.22
CA GLU A 61 -2.71 -21.78 3.05
C GLU A 61 -2.18 -21.42 4.45
N TYR A 62 -1.26 -20.48 4.54
CA TYR A 62 -0.72 -19.99 5.80
C TYR A 62 -1.82 -19.46 6.71
N PHE A 63 -2.67 -18.59 6.19
CA PHE A 63 -3.79 -18.03 6.94
C PHE A 63 -4.83 -19.10 7.31
N GLN A 64 -5.17 -19.98 6.37
CA GLN A 64 -6.14 -21.05 6.59
C GLN A 64 -5.69 -22.01 7.70
N LYS A 65 -4.43 -22.43 7.70
CA LYS A 65 -3.86 -23.31 8.73
C LYS A 65 -3.87 -22.69 10.14
N ARG A 66 -3.89 -21.36 10.23
CA ARG A 66 -3.98 -20.62 11.50
C ARG A 66 -5.40 -20.23 11.90
N GLY A 67 -6.40 -20.69 11.12
CA GLY A 67 -7.81 -20.48 11.44
C GLY A 67 -8.34 -19.08 11.11
N TYR A 68 -7.60 -18.27 10.34
CA TYR A 68 -8.09 -16.99 9.87
C TYR A 68 -9.13 -17.19 8.77
N VAL A 69 -10.14 -16.30 8.74
CA VAL A 69 -11.31 -16.45 7.88
C VAL A 69 -11.29 -15.40 6.78
N TRP A 70 -11.55 -15.86 5.56
CA TRP A 70 -11.78 -15.00 4.41
C TRP A 70 -13.22 -14.47 4.40
N LYS A 71 -13.36 -13.14 4.16
CA LYS A 71 -14.63 -12.47 3.93
C LYS A 71 -14.56 -11.73 2.59
N GLY A 72 -15.03 -12.36 1.53
CA GLY A 72 -14.82 -11.84 0.18
C GLY A 72 -13.33 -11.90 -0.22
N HIS A 73 -12.73 -10.78 -0.52
CA HIS A 73 -11.29 -10.65 -0.85
C HIS A 73 -10.41 -10.34 0.37
N TRP A 74 -11.00 -10.05 1.52
CA TRP A 74 -10.25 -9.75 2.75
C TRP A 74 -9.96 -10.99 3.56
N ILE A 75 -8.77 -11.06 4.14
CA ILE A 75 -8.48 -11.93 5.28
C ILE A 75 -8.71 -11.13 6.57
N VAL A 76 -9.44 -11.69 7.52
CA VAL A 76 -9.73 -10.99 8.79
C VAL A 76 -8.83 -11.53 9.89
N VAL A 77 -7.95 -10.67 10.40
CA VAL A 77 -7.05 -10.97 11.52
C VAL A 77 -7.47 -10.14 12.72
N GLU A 78 -8.04 -10.78 13.74
CA GLU A 78 -8.57 -10.14 14.95
C GLU A 78 -9.44 -8.90 14.66
N GLY A 79 -10.36 -9.06 13.73
CA GLY A 79 -11.30 -8.00 13.35
C GLY A 79 -10.76 -6.96 12.37
N VAL A 80 -9.48 -7.05 11.99
CA VAL A 80 -8.87 -6.17 10.98
C VAL A 80 -8.97 -6.84 9.61
N PRO A 81 -9.73 -6.27 8.65
CA PRO A 81 -9.73 -6.73 7.28
C PRO A 81 -8.40 -6.36 6.62
N ILE A 82 -7.72 -7.32 6.03
CA ILE A 82 -6.47 -7.13 5.29
C ILE A 82 -6.73 -7.50 3.84
N ASP A 83 -6.36 -6.62 2.93
CA ASP A 83 -6.32 -6.88 1.49
C ASP A 83 -4.87 -7.05 1.06
N ILE A 84 -4.55 -8.19 0.44
CA ILE A 84 -3.18 -8.55 0.08
C ILE A 84 -3.04 -8.48 -1.43
N PHE A 85 -2.17 -7.60 -1.88
CA PHE A 85 -1.87 -7.36 -3.29
C PHE A 85 -0.45 -7.85 -3.62
N PRO A 86 -0.29 -8.76 -4.59
CA PRO A 86 1.03 -9.04 -5.14
C PRO A 86 1.55 -7.79 -5.85
N ALA A 87 2.76 -7.37 -5.50
CA ALA A 87 3.36 -6.16 -6.04
C ALA A 87 3.83 -6.38 -7.49
N ASP A 88 3.41 -5.51 -8.40
CA ASP A 88 4.01 -5.34 -9.71
C ASP A 88 5.27 -4.45 -9.65
N SER A 89 5.75 -3.92 -10.78
CA SER A 89 6.96 -3.11 -10.83
C SER A 89 6.86 -1.81 -10.01
N LEU A 90 5.74 -1.07 -10.10
CA LEU A 90 5.53 0.16 -9.34
C LEU A 90 5.40 -0.13 -7.84
N GLU A 91 4.62 -1.14 -7.49
CA GLU A 91 4.41 -1.51 -6.10
C GLU A 91 5.65 -2.11 -5.47
N THR A 92 6.44 -2.88 -6.22
CA THR A 92 7.73 -3.40 -5.74
C THR A 92 8.68 -2.26 -5.39
N GLU A 93 8.81 -1.27 -6.27
CA GLU A 93 9.62 -0.08 -5.99
C GLU A 93 9.06 0.69 -4.78
N ALA A 94 7.73 0.83 -4.68
CA ALA A 94 7.07 1.45 -3.52
C ALA A 94 7.36 0.71 -2.21
N VAL A 95 7.41 -0.62 -2.21
CA VAL A 95 7.77 -1.44 -1.03
C VAL A 95 9.25 -1.26 -0.68
N GLU A 96 10.14 -1.23 -1.68
CA GLU A 96 11.58 -1.04 -1.49
C GLU A 96 11.90 0.33 -0.88
N GLN A 97 11.19 1.37 -1.32
CA GLN A 97 11.37 2.76 -0.89
C GLN A 97 10.50 3.13 0.33
N ALA A 98 9.69 2.20 0.84
CA ALA A 98 8.84 2.43 2.00
C ALA A 98 9.67 2.68 3.26
N ILE A 99 9.16 3.53 4.14
CA ILE A 99 9.81 3.84 5.41
C ILE A 99 9.45 2.84 6.49
N GLU A 100 10.43 2.50 7.32
CA GLU A 100 10.17 1.73 8.53
C GLU A 100 9.49 2.60 9.59
N VAL A 101 8.46 2.05 10.19
CA VAL A 101 7.72 2.66 11.30
C VAL A 101 7.48 1.62 12.39
N GLU A 102 7.19 2.08 13.59
CA GLU A 102 6.80 1.23 14.71
C GLU A 102 5.36 1.54 15.13
N TYR A 103 4.54 0.52 15.24
CA TYR A 103 3.18 0.61 15.76
C TYR A 103 3.02 -0.37 16.93
N GLU A 104 2.79 0.16 18.13
CA GLU A 104 2.64 -0.63 19.38
C GLU A 104 3.78 -1.66 19.60
N GLY A 105 5.02 -1.24 19.34
CA GLY A 105 6.21 -2.10 19.47
C GLY A 105 6.43 -3.07 18.31
N ILE A 106 5.62 -3.02 17.24
CA ILE A 106 5.78 -3.85 16.05
C ILE A 106 6.32 -3.01 14.90
N ARG A 107 7.46 -3.41 14.37
CA ARG A 107 8.03 -2.77 13.17
C ARG A 107 7.24 -3.17 11.92
N THR A 108 7.02 -2.21 11.06
CA THR A 108 6.39 -2.40 9.75
C THR A 108 6.92 -1.36 8.77
N LYS A 109 6.49 -1.45 7.51
CA LYS A 109 6.85 -0.48 6.47
C LYS A 109 5.59 0.22 5.95
N VAL A 110 5.70 1.51 5.70
CA VAL A 110 4.62 2.34 5.17
C VAL A 110 5.11 3.06 3.92
N MET A 111 4.34 3.03 2.86
CA MET A 111 4.67 3.71 1.59
C MET A 111 4.77 5.21 1.77
N THR A 112 5.69 5.84 1.03
CA THR A 112 5.87 7.29 1.04
C THR A 112 4.76 8.00 0.28
N PRO A 113 4.55 9.32 0.51
CA PRO A 113 3.51 10.09 -0.16
C PRO A 113 3.59 10.01 -1.69
N GLU A 114 4.80 10.03 -2.27
CA GLU A 114 5.01 9.99 -3.72
C GLU A 114 4.45 8.72 -4.34
N TYR A 115 4.74 7.57 -3.74
CA TYR A 115 4.23 6.27 -4.22
C TYR A 115 2.74 6.11 -3.95
N LEU A 116 2.23 6.60 -2.82
CA LEU A 116 0.79 6.61 -2.55
C LEU A 116 0.02 7.44 -3.58
N ILE A 117 0.54 8.63 -3.94
CA ILE A 117 -0.03 9.47 -4.99
C ILE A 117 -0.05 8.71 -6.32
N ALA A 118 1.07 8.10 -6.73
CA ALA A 118 1.16 7.34 -7.96
C ALA A 118 0.15 6.18 -8.01
N LEU A 119 0.01 5.42 -6.91
CA LEU A 119 -0.93 4.30 -6.80
C LEU A 119 -2.39 4.76 -6.82
N PHE A 120 -2.73 5.86 -6.15
CA PHE A 120 -4.08 6.43 -6.20
C PHE A 120 -4.44 6.95 -7.60
N LEU A 121 -3.49 7.59 -8.28
CA LEU A 121 -3.67 8.01 -9.68
C LEU A 121 -3.85 6.82 -10.62
N ARG A 122 -3.10 5.74 -10.41
CA ARG A 122 -3.23 4.52 -11.21
C ARG A 122 -4.58 3.86 -10.99
N ALA A 123 -5.07 3.79 -9.75
CA ALA A 123 -6.40 3.27 -9.43
C ALA A 123 -7.51 4.13 -10.03
N GLY A 124 -7.35 5.45 -10.07
CA GLY A 124 -8.21 6.39 -10.80
C GLY A 124 -9.63 6.53 -10.25
N ARG A 125 -9.90 6.06 -9.02
CA ARG A 125 -11.22 6.17 -8.39
C ARG A 125 -11.44 7.59 -7.87
N GLU A 126 -12.68 8.06 -7.87
CA GLU A 126 -12.99 9.42 -7.39
C GLU A 126 -12.57 9.65 -5.93
N LYS A 127 -12.81 8.66 -5.06
CA LYS A 127 -12.37 8.70 -3.66
C LYS A 127 -10.85 8.79 -3.49
N ASP A 128 -10.06 8.37 -4.48
CA ASP A 128 -8.61 8.42 -4.42
C ASP A 128 -8.07 9.80 -4.80
N ARG A 129 -8.79 10.57 -5.63
CA ARG A 129 -8.45 11.98 -5.94
C ARG A 129 -8.40 12.84 -4.67
N VAL A 130 -9.36 12.63 -3.76
CA VAL A 130 -9.37 13.33 -2.46
C VAL A 130 -8.11 13.02 -1.66
N LYS A 131 -7.67 11.75 -1.64
CA LYS A 131 -6.44 11.34 -0.93
C LYS A 131 -5.18 11.93 -1.57
N VAL A 132 -5.13 11.97 -2.91
CA VAL A 132 -4.03 12.64 -3.63
C VAL A 132 -3.94 14.10 -3.22
N LYS A 133 -5.07 14.82 -3.20
CA LYS A 133 -5.12 16.21 -2.75
C LYS A 133 -4.63 16.36 -1.30
N MET A 134 -5.15 15.56 -0.38
CA MET A 134 -4.73 15.58 1.02
C MET A 134 -3.23 15.36 1.18
N LEU A 135 -2.66 14.38 0.46
CA LEU A 135 -1.22 14.12 0.48
C LEU A 135 -0.41 15.32 -0.05
N LEU A 136 -0.85 15.93 -1.15
CA LEU A 136 -0.20 17.10 -1.73
C LEU A 136 -0.23 18.33 -0.82
N GLU A 137 -1.30 18.52 -0.04
CA GLU A 137 -1.52 19.67 0.83
C GLU A 137 -0.93 19.50 2.23
N GLN A 138 -0.94 18.28 2.77
CA GLN A 138 -0.69 18.04 4.20
C GLN A 138 0.62 17.30 4.47
N SER A 139 1.26 16.70 3.45
CA SER A 139 2.52 16.00 3.62
C SER A 139 3.67 16.68 2.89
N HIS A 140 4.90 16.35 3.31
CA HIS A 140 6.09 16.78 2.57
C HIS A 140 6.29 15.83 1.38
N VAL A 141 5.92 16.27 0.17
CA VAL A 141 6.10 15.54 -1.08
C VAL A 141 7.35 16.04 -1.79
N ASP A 142 8.29 15.14 -2.08
CA ASP A 142 9.38 15.44 -3.02
C ASP A 142 8.82 15.49 -4.45
N ARG A 143 8.63 16.72 -4.95
CA ARG A 143 8.05 16.97 -6.27
C ARG A 143 8.92 16.45 -7.41
N GLY A 144 10.26 16.46 -7.23
CA GLY A 144 11.20 15.91 -8.20
C GLY A 144 11.04 14.40 -8.31
N ARG A 145 11.05 13.72 -7.16
CA ARG A 145 10.85 12.26 -7.10
C ARG A 145 9.47 11.84 -7.59
N LEU A 146 8.42 12.56 -7.20
CA LEU A 146 7.07 12.31 -7.69
C LEU A 146 7.01 12.39 -9.22
N LYS A 147 7.62 13.43 -9.82
CA LYS A 147 7.66 13.59 -11.27
C LYS A 147 8.36 12.40 -11.96
N GLU A 148 9.51 11.98 -11.45
CA GLU A 148 10.24 10.80 -11.97
C GLU A 148 9.36 9.54 -11.95
N ILE A 149 8.69 9.26 -10.82
CA ILE A 149 7.78 8.12 -10.68
C ILE A 149 6.64 8.20 -11.69
N LEU A 150 5.99 9.37 -11.81
CA LEU A 150 4.87 9.55 -12.74
C LEU A 150 5.27 9.38 -14.20
N GLU A 151 6.45 9.87 -14.58
CA GLU A 151 7.01 9.68 -15.92
C GLU A 151 7.35 8.22 -16.19
N GLN A 152 8.05 7.56 -15.27
CA GLN A 152 8.48 6.18 -15.37
C GLN A 152 7.30 5.21 -15.56
N TYR A 153 6.19 5.46 -14.86
CA TYR A 153 5.00 4.59 -14.87
C TYR A 153 3.84 5.10 -15.72
N GLY A 154 4.07 6.15 -16.54
CA GLY A 154 3.08 6.67 -17.50
C GLY A 154 1.86 7.31 -16.84
N LEU A 155 2.03 7.92 -15.67
CA LEU A 155 0.94 8.52 -14.87
C LEU A 155 0.87 10.04 -14.97
N SER A 156 1.77 10.69 -15.70
CA SER A 156 1.87 12.16 -15.78
C SER A 156 0.59 12.82 -16.29
N GLU A 157 -0.06 12.23 -17.29
CA GLU A 157 -1.32 12.76 -17.81
C GLU A 157 -2.45 12.71 -16.76
N ARG A 158 -2.52 11.62 -15.99
CA ARG A 158 -3.52 11.48 -14.91
C ARG A 158 -3.31 12.50 -13.80
N PHE A 159 -2.06 12.82 -13.51
CA PHE A 159 -1.72 13.87 -12.56
C PHE A 159 -2.10 15.25 -13.10
N GLY A 160 -1.82 15.56 -14.38
CA GLY A 160 -2.20 16.81 -15.04
C GLY A 160 -3.72 17.05 -15.15
N ASN A 161 -4.53 15.99 -15.06
CA ASN A 161 -5.99 16.09 -15.04
C ASN A 161 -6.57 16.36 -13.63
N ILE A 162 -5.75 16.51 -12.61
CA ILE A 162 -6.19 17.02 -11.30
C ILE A 162 -6.44 18.53 -11.47
N PRO A 163 -7.63 19.07 -11.08
CA PRO A 163 -7.92 20.50 -11.22
C PRO A 163 -6.87 21.37 -10.55
N GLU A 164 -6.45 22.46 -11.21
CA GLU A 164 -5.42 23.38 -10.67
C GLU A 164 -5.83 24.00 -9.34
N ASP A 165 -7.12 24.21 -9.09
CA ASP A 165 -7.64 24.64 -7.78
C ASP A 165 -7.30 23.65 -6.65
N ASP A 166 -7.04 22.39 -7.00
CA ASP A 166 -6.64 21.34 -6.08
C ASP A 166 -5.10 21.23 -5.93
N LEU A 167 -4.31 21.85 -6.82
CA LEU A 167 -2.85 21.81 -6.85
C LEU A 167 -2.18 23.09 -6.30
N ASN A 168 -2.87 24.24 -6.36
CA ASN A 168 -2.27 25.58 -6.12
C ASN A 168 -2.51 26.15 -4.71
N ARG A 169 -2.91 25.35 -3.74
CA ARG A 169 -3.07 25.76 -2.33
C ARG A 169 -1.93 25.38 -1.43
N VAL A 170 -0.69 25.33 -1.98
CA VAL A 170 0.54 25.13 -1.19
C VAL A 170 1.52 26.27 -1.48
#